data_9481d8500eabe753b9f0fce30c1ac44b
#
_entry.id   9481d8500eabe753b9f0fce30c1ac44b
#
_cell.length_a   1.000
_cell.length_b   1.000
_cell.length_c   1.000
_cell.angle_alpha   90.00
_cell.angle_beta   90.00
_cell.angle_gamma   90.00
#
_symmetry.space_group_name_H-M   'P 1'
#
loop_
_entity.id
_entity.type
_entity.pdbx_description
1 polymer ?
#
loop_
_entity_poly.entity_id
_entity_poly.type
_entity_poly.pdbx_seq_one_letter_code
_entity_poly.pdbx_strand_id
1 'polypeptide(L)'
;RVRLPARSFTAPLVAGKRVFVLTADRTVRAFDGETGARLWAQSRPAEPLVLSQSGALIAVGDTLVAGLAGRLAGLNPLNGSIRWDVPVATSRGTNEVERLVDVVGPVSRVGNSVCARAYSAAVACVDAGRGTVAWARPAQGTTGLHGDDRLVFGTEADGRVQAWQRTSGESGWLVDRLKYRGLTAPLAVGRVVAVGDSLGLVHLLSREDGSEMTRMTADGSAILVAPVLAGDALVVQTRNGGVFAWRPQ
;
A
#
# COMPACT_ATOMS: atom_id res chain seq x y z
N ARG A 1 -3.88 10.10 26.16
CA ARG A 1 -3.75 10.86 24.90
C ARG A 1 -2.28 11.16 24.66
N VAL A 2 -1.75 10.85 23.46
CA VAL A 2 -0.35 11.11 23.07
C VAL A 2 -0.34 12.13 21.95
N ARG A 3 0.49 13.17 22.05
CA ARG A 3 0.73 14.17 21.01
C ARG A 3 1.89 13.70 20.12
N LEU A 4 1.66 13.65 18.80
CA LEU A 4 2.70 13.35 17.83
C LEU A 4 3.39 14.64 17.36
N PRO A 5 4.70 14.64 17.10
CA PRO A 5 5.43 15.82 16.61
C PRO A 5 5.13 16.15 15.15
N ALA A 6 4.66 15.16 14.35
CA ALA A 6 4.29 15.32 12.95
C ALA A 6 2.99 14.58 12.66
N ARG A 7 2.34 14.93 11.53
CA ARG A 7 1.12 14.26 11.07
C ARG A 7 1.40 12.80 10.74
N SER A 8 0.39 11.93 10.89
CA SER A 8 0.40 10.56 10.37
C SER A 8 -0.69 10.43 9.30
N PHE A 9 -0.31 9.89 8.15
CA PHE A 9 -1.24 9.53 7.07
C PHE A 9 -1.46 8.01 7.02
N THR A 10 -0.66 7.26 7.76
CA THR A 10 -0.72 5.80 7.87
C THR A 10 -1.48 5.42 9.12
N ALA A 11 -2.37 4.44 9.01
CA ALA A 11 -3.08 3.91 10.18
C ALA A 11 -2.08 3.36 11.21
N PRO A 12 -2.29 3.61 12.51
CA PRO A 12 -1.49 2.98 13.56
C PRO A 12 -1.57 1.45 13.48
N LEU A 13 -0.46 0.79 13.74
CA LEU A 13 -0.39 -0.66 13.85
C LEU A 13 -0.30 -1.05 15.34
N VAL A 14 -1.20 -1.93 15.76
CA VAL A 14 -1.18 -2.51 17.11
C VAL A 14 -0.67 -3.94 17.03
N ALA A 15 0.43 -4.22 17.68
CA ALA A 15 1.01 -5.56 17.73
C ALA A 15 1.88 -5.73 18.98
N GLY A 16 1.80 -6.90 19.65
CA GLY A 16 2.67 -7.26 20.78
C GLY A 16 2.61 -6.26 21.94
N LYS A 17 1.42 -5.82 22.34
CA LYS A 17 1.17 -4.81 23.40
C LYS A 17 1.77 -3.43 23.10
N ARG A 18 2.07 -3.14 21.84
CA ARG A 18 2.62 -1.86 21.38
C ARG A 18 1.76 -1.24 20.31
N VAL A 19 1.81 0.08 20.21
CA VAL A 19 1.23 0.86 19.14
C VAL A 19 2.37 1.49 18.34
N PHE A 20 2.43 1.17 17.06
CA PHE A 20 3.41 1.73 16.14
C PHE A 20 2.75 2.78 15.25
N VAL A 21 3.43 3.90 15.06
CA VAL A 21 2.95 5.02 14.25
C VAL A 21 4.05 5.46 13.29
N LEU A 22 3.71 5.53 12.01
CA LEU A 22 4.56 6.14 10.98
C LEU A 22 4.09 7.57 10.74
N THR A 23 4.97 8.54 10.97
CA THR A 23 4.66 9.96 10.79
C THR A 23 5.33 10.53 9.54
N ALA A 24 4.81 11.67 9.04
CA ALA A 24 5.24 12.30 7.79
C ALA A 24 6.72 12.73 7.80
N ASP A 25 7.33 12.91 8.97
CA ASP A 25 8.76 13.13 9.13
C ASP A 25 9.61 11.84 8.95
N ARG A 26 9.03 10.81 8.33
CA ARG A 26 9.65 9.49 8.08
C ARG A 26 10.21 8.85 9.35
N THR A 27 9.48 9.02 10.44
CA THR A 27 9.83 8.42 11.74
C THR A 27 8.81 7.39 12.14
N VAL A 28 9.27 6.19 12.45
CA VAL A 28 8.48 5.16 13.13
C VAL A 28 8.64 5.34 14.63
N ARG A 29 7.52 5.42 15.35
CA ARG A 29 7.48 5.55 16.80
C ARG A 29 6.73 4.38 17.40
N ALA A 30 7.26 3.82 18.47
CA ALA A 30 6.56 2.81 19.26
C ALA A 30 6.15 3.39 20.61
N PHE A 31 4.95 3.05 21.00
CA PHE A 31 4.37 3.39 22.28
C PHE A 31 3.92 2.12 22.98
N ASP A 32 4.00 2.15 24.30
CA ASP A 32 3.37 1.14 25.14
C ASP A 32 1.84 1.19 24.97
N GLY A 33 1.21 0.05 24.74
CA GLY A 33 -0.21 -0.01 24.40
C GLY A 33 -1.15 0.26 25.58
N GLU A 34 -0.66 0.12 26.81
CA GLU A 34 -1.44 0.34 28.04
C GLU A 34 -1.26 1.77 28.56
N THR A 35 -0.03 2.26 28.63
CA THR A 35 0.31 3.54 29.24
C THR A 35 0.41 4.69 28.23
N GLY A 36 0.65 4.38 26.95
CA GLY A 36 0.95 5.37 25.91
C GLY A 36 2.35 5.97 26.02
N ALA A 37 3.21 5.47 26.91
CA ALA A 37 4.59 5.92 27.03
C ALA A 37 5.38 5.62 25.75
N ARG A 38 6.19 6.57 25.28
CA ARG A 38 7.04 6.36 24.11
C ARG A 38 8.18 5.41 24.46
N LEU A 39 8.27 4.28 23.75
CA LEU A 39 9.31 3.27 23.95
C LEU A 39 10.56 3.59 23.14
N TRP A 40 10.39 3.91 21.84
CA TRP A 40 11.48 4.28 20.96
C TRP A 40 10.98 5.09 19.75
N ALA A 41 11.91 5.69 19.02
CA ALA A 41 11.67 6.34 17.73
C ALA A 41 12.85 6.05 16.81
N GLN A 42 12.55 5.64 15.58
CA GLN A 42 13.52 5.40 14.51
C GLN A 42 13.19 6.32 13.35
N SER A 43 14.07 7.24 13.04
CA SER A 43 13.94 8.18 11.93
C SER A 43 14.87 7.82 10.78
N ARG A 44 14.49 8.22 9.58
CA ARG A 44 15.34 8.18 8.39
C ARG A 44 15.42 9.58 7.78
N PRO A 45 16.60 10.20 7.77
CA PRO A 45 16.81 11.45 7.03
C PRO A 45 16.57 11.19 5.52
N ALA A 46 15.81 12.08 4.89
CA ALA A 46 15.56 12.05 3.46
C ALA A 46 15.17 13.46 2.99
N GLU A 47 14.84 13.58 1.70
CA GLU A 47 14.36 14.83 1.09
C GLU A 47 13.18 15.42 1.89
N PRO A 48 13.07 16.76 1.99
CA PRO A 48 12.00 17.40 2.77
C PRO A 48 10.60 17.12 2.28
N LEU A 49 10.43 16.93 0.96
CA LEU A 49 9.14 16.68 0.36
C LEU A 49 8.64 15.26 0.68
N VAL A 50 7.41 15.16 1.20
CA VAL A 50 6.73 13.90 1.52
C VAL A 50 5.34 13.88 0.93
N LEU A 51 4.88 12.70 0.53
CA LEU A 51 3.51 12.50 0.09
C LEU A 51 2.55 12.53 1.28
N SER A 52 1.42 13.25 1.10
CA SER A 52 0.30 13.23 2.05
C SER A 52 -0.60 12.01 1.82
N GLN A 53 0.01 10.83 1.77
CA GLN A 53 -0.66 9.55 1.52
C GLN A 53 -0.27 8.51 2.56
N SER A 54 -1.10 7.46 2.69
CA SER A 54 -0.77 6.32 3.53
C SER A 54 0.49 5.63 3.02
N GLY A 55 1.43 5.36 3.93
CA GLY A 55 2.63 4.58 3.67
C GLY A 55 2.46 3.11 4.07
N ALA A 56 3.59 2.38 4.12
CA ALA A 56 3.64 1.00 4.57
C ALA A 56 4.03 0.92 6.05
N LEU A 57 3.20 0.24 6.85
CA LEU A 57 3.51 -0.11 8.24
C LEU A 57 2.78 -1.40 8.59
N ILE A 58 3.50 -2.52 8.64
CA ILE A 58 2.93 -3.85 8.89
C ILE A 58 3.86 -4.69 9.78
N ALA A 59 3.29 -5.70 10.45
CA ALA A 59 4.05 -6.71 11.17
C ALA A 59 4.22 -7.97 10.31
N VAL A 60 5.43 -8.52 10.24
CA VAL A 60 5.76 -9.77 9.54
C VAL A 60 6.61 -10.62 10.47
N GLY A 61 6.02 -11.68 11.03
CA GLY A 61 6.66 -12.45 12.08
C GLY A 61 7.03 -11.56 13.27
N ASP A 62 8.31 -11.54 13.61
CA ASP A 62 8.88 -10.71 14.68
C ASP A 62 9.49 -9.38 14.18
N THR A 63 9.22 -9.00 12.95
CA THR A 63 9.78 -7.82 12.29
C THR A 63 8.67 -6.80 11.97
N LEU A 64 8.90 -5.55 12.32
CA LEU A 64 8.09 -4.43 11.90
C LEU A 64 8.61 -3.92 10.56
N VAL A 65 7.81 -3.99 9.51
CA VAL A 65 8.17 -3.51 8.17
C VAL A 65 7.55 -2.13 7.94
N ALA A 66 8.40 -1.15 7.63
CA ALA A 66 7.98 0.23 7.38
C ALA A 66 8.52 0.75 6.04
N GLY A 67 7.69 1.53 5.34
CA GLY A 67 8.10 2.30 4.17
C GLY A 67 8.72 3.63 4.59
N LEU A 68 9.99 3.82 4.29
CA LEU A 68 10.75 5.02 4.66
C LEU A 68 11.44 5.57 3.41
N ALA A 69 10.89 6.63 2.84
CA ALA A 69 11.24 7.10 1.49
C ALA A 69 11.00 5.98 0.45
N GLY A 70 11.77 5.82 -0.59
CA GLY A 70 11.65 4.75 -1.58
C GLY A 70 12.13 3.37 -1.13
N ARG A 71 12.13 3.07 0.17
CA ARG A 71 12.72 1.86 0.73
C ARG A 71 11.77 1.16 1.71
N LEU A 72 11.89 -0.14 1.83
CA LEU A 72 11.33 -0.91 2.94
C LEU A 72 12.43 -1.18 3.97
N ALA A 73 12.14 -0.89 5.23
CA ALA A 73 13.00 -1.20 6.36
C ALA A 73 12.32 -2.21 7.28
N GLY A 74 13.04 -3.26 7.67
CA GLY A 74 12.66 -4.17 8.72
C GLY A 74 13.26 -3.72 10.04
N LEU A 75 12.41 -3.42 11.01
CA LEU A 75 12.80 -2.92 12.32
C LEU A 75 12.55 -3.98 13.39
N ASN A 76 13.40 -3.99 14.40
CA ASN A 76 13.12 -4.74 15.63
C ASN A 76 11.98 -4.02 16.40
N PRO A 77 10.81 -4.66 16.62
CA PRO A 77 9.68 -4.02 17.28
C PRO A 77 9.95 -3.69 18.75
N LEU A 78 10.98 -4.28 19.36
CA LEU A 78 11.30 -4.05 20.79
C LEU A 78 12.06 -2.75 21.00
N ASN A 79 12.99 -2.39 20.11
CA ASN A 79 13.91 -1.26 20.30
C ASN A 79 14.08 -0.35 19.07
N GLY A 80 13.43 -0.66 17.94
CA GLY A 80 13.48 0.15 16.72
C GLY A 80 14.76 0.00 15.90
N SER A 81 15.71 -0.87 16.29
CA SER A 81 16.94 -1.08 15.50
C SER A 81 16.61 -1.65 14.12
N ILE A 82 17.33 -1.18 13.09
CA ILE A 82 17.17 -1.64 11.71
C ILE A 82 17.80 -3.04 11.61
N ARG A 83 17.01 -4.02 11.21
CA ARG A 83 17.47 -5.38 10.89
C ARG A 83 17.94 -5.49 9.44
N TRP A 84 17.18 -4.84 8.54
CA TRP A 84 17.48 -4.77 7.12
C TRP A 84 16.83 -3.52 6.50
N ASP A 85 17.35 -3.08 5.37
CA ASP A 85 16.90 -1.90 4.65
C ASP A 85 17.18 -2.09 3.15
N VAL A 86 16.11 -2.20 2.34
CA VAL A 86 16.20 -2.52 0.93
C VAL A 86 15.44 -1.50 0.07
N PRO A 87 15.95 -1.15 -1.12
CA PRO A 87 15.27 -0.23 -2.03
C PRO A 87 14.06 -0.91 -2.69
N VAL A 88 12.91 -0.21 -2.72
CA VAL A 88 11.80 -0.47 -3.64
C VAL A 88 12.07 0.30 -4.94
N ALA A 89 12.50 1.55 -4.80
CA ALA A 89 13.01 2.36 -5.89
C ALA A 89 14.17 3.23 -5.42
N THR A 90 15.03 3.60 -6.37
CA THR A 90 16.08 4.59 -6.15
C THR A 90 15.60 5.93 -6.69
N SER A 91 15.70 6.97 -5.88
CA SER A 91 15.42 8.35 -6.29
C SER A 91 16.30 8.74 -7.49
N ARG A 92 15.68 9.27 -8.53
CA ARG A 92 16.35 9.76 -9.75
C ARG A 92 15.73 11.10 -10.13
N GLY A 93 16.55 12.05 -10.53
CA GLY A 93 16.09 13.36 -10.96
C GLY A 93 16.95 14.49 -10.45
N THR A 94 16.73 15.67 -11.01
CA THR A 94 17.52 16.88 -10.72
C THR A 94 16.87 17.77 -9.68
N ASN A 95 15.56 17.62 -9.46
CA ASN A 95 14.78 18.39 -8.48
C ASN A 95 14.09 17.50 -7.45
N GLU A 96 13.58 18.10 -6.37
CA GLU A 96 12.95 17.38 -5.25
C GLU A 96 11.68 16.59 -5.67
N VAL A 97 10.92 17.10 -6.64
CA VAL A 97 9.69 16.44 -7.12
C VAL A 97 10.04 15.18 -7.90
N GLU A 98 11.03 15.24 -8.77
CA GLU A 98 11.51 14.07 -9.54
C GLU A 98 12.14 13.01 -8.63
N ARG A 99 12.68 13.42 -7.47
CA ARG A 99 13.26 12.52 -6.48
C ARG A 99 12.25 11.92 -5.50
N LEU A 100 10.98 12.30 -5.60
CA LEU A 100 9.94 11.82 -4.72
C LEU A 100 9.56 10.37 -5.07
N VAL A 101 9.99 9.43 -4.26
CA VAL A 101 9.77 7.98 -4.44
C VAL A 101 9.24 7.30 -3.18
N ASP A 102 8.45 8.00 -2.37
CA ASP A 102 7.91 7.45 -1.13
C ASP A 102 7.13 6.14 -1.37
N VAL A 103 7.26 5.19 -0.46
CA VAL A 103 6.47 3.96 -0.48
C VAL A 103 5.04 4.28 -0.09
N VAL A 104 4.10 3.95 -0.96
CA VAL A 104 2.65 4.17 -0.75
C VAL A 104 1.94 2.88 -0.38
N GLY A 105 0.97 3.02 0.52
CA GLY A 105 0.12 1.92 0.96
C GLY A 105 -1.23 1.84 0.23
N PRO A 106 -1.95 0.73 0.40
CA PRO A 106 -1.59 -0.49 1.11
C PRO A 106 -0.47 -1.28 0.42
N VAL A 107 0.14 -2.20 1.17
CA VAL A 107 1.12 -3.17 0.65
C VAL A 107 0.50 -4.57 0.63
N SER A 108 0.94 -5.41 -0.30
CA SER A 108 0.47 -6.80 -0.39
C SER A 108 1.41 -7.72 0.38
N ARG A 109 0.88 -8.46 1.35
CA ARG A 109 1.66 -9.42 2.15
C ARG A 109 1.09 -10.83 2.05
N VAL A 110 1.96 -11.81 1.81
CA VAL A 110 1.67 -13.25 1.95
C VAL A 110 2.88 -13.92 2.61
N GLY A 111 2.68 -14.46 3.80
CA GLY A 111 3.79 -14.99 4.59
C GLY A 111 4.88 -13.93 4.82
N ASN A 112 6.11 -14.22 4.38
CA ASN A 112 7.24 -13.29 4.43
C ASN A 112 7.38 -12.42 3.16
N SER A 113 6.64 -12.72 2.10
CA SER A 113 6.65 -11.90 0.89
C SER A 113 5.85 -10.62 1.10
N VAL A 114 6.50 -9.49 1.03
CA VAL A 114 5.91 -8.14 1.10
C VAL A 114 6.15 -7.43 -0.22
N CYS A 115 5.08 -7.11 -0.94
CA CYS A 115 5.16 -6.35 -2.18
C CYS A 115 4.65 -4.94 -1.94
N ALA A 116 5.45 -3.96 -2.33
CA ALA A 116 5.18 -2.54 -2.12
C ALA A 116 5.43 -1.74 -3.39
N ARG A 117 4.79 -0.58 -3.47
CA ARG A 117 4.97 0.39 -4.53
C ARG A 117 5.72 1.61 -4.03
N ALA A 118 6.74 2.03 -4.75
CA ALA A 118 7.28 3.37 -4.67
C ALA A 118 6.53 4.27 -5.68
N TYR A 119 6.03 5.41 -5.22
CA TYR A 119 5.21 6.35 -5.99
C TYR A 119 5.84 6.66 -7.35
N SER A 120 5.07 6.45 -8.41
CA SER A 120 5.45 6.72 -9.82
C SER A 120 6.82 6.19 -10.26
N ALA A 121 7.35 5.15 -9.59
CA ALA A 121 8.70 4.67 -9.84
C ALA A 121 8.78 3.15 -10.06
N ALA A 122 8.35 2.34 -9.09
CA ALA A 122 8.51 0.91 -9.16
C ALA A 122 7.53 0.15 -8.25
N VAL A 123 7.37 -1.13 -8.57
CA VAL A 123 6.82 -2.16 -7.68
C VAL A 123 7.93 -3.15 -7.37
N ALA A 124 8.08 -3.53 -6.11
CA ALA A 124 9.02 -4.56 -5.70
C ALA A 124 8.40 -5.52 -4.68
N CYS A 125 8.79 -6.78 -4.72
CA CYS A 125 8.53 -7.75 -3.67
C CYS A 125 9.82 -8.07 -2.91
N VAL A 126 9.71 -8.13 -1.60
CA VAL A 126 10.80 -8.33 -0.66
C VAL A 126 10.49 -9.55 0.21
N ASP A 127 11.47 -10.39 0.45
CA ASP A 127 11.42 -11.39 1.53
C ASP A 127 11.76 -10.69 2.86
N ALA A 128 10.73 -10.41 3.66
CA ALA A 128 10.89 -9.70 4.93
C ALA A 128 11.60 -10.54 6.01
N GLY A 129 11.64 -11.86 5.87
CA GLY A 129 12.41 -12.74 6.77
C GLY A 129 13.91 -12.66 6.53
N ARG A 130 14.32 -12.52 5.26
CA ARG A 130 15.72 -12.43 4.84
C ARG A 130 16.19 -10.97 4.64
N GLY A 131 15.29 -10.04 4.46
CA GLY A 131 15.62 -8.65 4.11
C GLY A 131 16.21 -8.51 2.72
N THR A 132 15.72 -9.27 1.75
CA THR A 132 16.24 -9.28 0.37
C THR A 132 15.14 -8.96 -0.64
N VAL A 133 15.48 -8.20 -1.68
CA VAL A 133 14.57 -7.94 -2.81
C VAL A 133 14.49 -9.22 -3.65
N ALA A 134 13.29 -9.77 -3.81
CA ALA A 134 13.04 -10.89 -4.71
C ALA A 134 13.03 -10.40 -6.17
N TRP A 135 12.34 -9.31 -6.42
CA TRP A 135 12.30 -8.64 -7.73
C TRP A 135 11.85 -7.19 -7.59
N ALA A 136 12.17 -6.38 -8.59
CA ALA A 136 11.66 -5.03 -8.76
C ALA A 136 11.34 -4.77 -10.24
N ARG A 137 10.25 -4.02 -10.51
CA ARG A 137 9.82 -3.65 -11.87
C ARG A 137 9.46 -2.17 -11.91
N PRO A 138 9.83 -1.44 -12.97
CA PRO A 138 9.33 -0.08 -13.21
C PRO A 138 7.80 -0.09 -13.28
N ALA A 139 7.16 0.88 -12.63
CA ALA A 139 5.71 1.05 -12.61
C ALA A 139 5.37 2.51 -12.30
N GLN A 140 4.31 3.03 -12.94
CA GLN A 140 3.94 4.46 -12.87
C GLN A 140 2.72 4.72 -11.98
N GLY A 141 2.36 3.77 -11.13
CA GLY A 141 1.20 3.93 -10.25
C GLY A 141 1.46 4.83 -9.05
N THR A 142 0.39 5.41 -8.55
CA THR A 142 0.40 6.38 -7.45
C THR A 142 -0.28 5.88 -6.19
N THR A 143 -0.90 4.69 -6.26
CA THR A 143 -1.63 4.04 -5.17
C THR A 143 -0.97 2.73 -4.77
N GLY A 144 -1.34 2.18 -3.63
CA GLY A 144 -0.79 0.92 -3.14
C GLY A 144 -1.16 -0.32 -3.94
N LEU A 145 -0.84 -1.47 -3.39
CA LEU A 145 -0.99 -2.79 -4.00
C LEU A 145 -1.87 -3.69 -3.14
N HIS A 146 -2.50 -4.66 -3.77
CA HIS A 146 -3.07 -5.83 -3.12
C HIS A 146 -2.67 -7.09 -3.88
N GLY A 147 -2.93 -8.28 -3.32
CA GLY A 147 -2.61 -9.53 -4.02
C GLY A 147 -2.78 -10.75 -3.15
N ASP A 148 -2.52 -11.89 -3.74
CA ASP A 148 -2.57 -13.21 -3.13
C ASP A 148 -1.21 -13.92 -3.24
N ASP A 149 -1.19 -15.23 -3.05
CA ASP A 149 -0.01 -16.08 -3.15
C ASP A 149 0.57 -16.18 -4.58
N ARG A 150 -0.23 -15.93 -5.62
CA ARG A 150 0.15 -16.03 -7.03
C ARG A 150 0.44 -14.68 -7.67
N LEU A 151 -0.44 -13.69 -7.45
CA LEU A 151 -0.43 -12.42 -8.17
C LEU A 151 -0.41 -11.21 -7.22
N VAL A 152 0.21 -10.15 -7.68
CA VAL A 152 0.18 -8.81 -7.08
C VAL A 152 -0.50 -7.89 -8.06
N PHE A 153 -1.47 -7.11 -7.59
CA PHE A 153 -2.28 -6.21 -8.41
C PHE A 153 -1.98 -4.76 -8.06
N GLY A 154 -1.96 -3.91 -9.07
CA GLY A 154 -1.80 -2.47 -8.92
C GLY A 154 -2.50 -1.71 -10.03
N THR A 155 -2.83 -0.45 -9.75
CA THR A 155 -3.36 0.49 -10.74
C THR A 155 -2.28 1.49 -11.12
N GLU A 156 -2.13 1.74 -12.41
CA GLU A 156 -1.17 2.71 -12.93
C GLU A 156 -1.81 4.11 -13.01
N ALA A 157 -0.99 5.16 -13.05
CA ALA A 157 -1.45 6.56 -13.05
C ALA A 157 -2.35 6.88 -14.25
N ASP A 158 -2.16 6.20 -15.37
CA ASP A 158 -2.99 6.34 -16.57
C ASP A 158 -4.29 5.54 -16.53
N GLY A 159 -4.55 4.79 -15.44
CA GLY A 159 -5.76 3.99 -15.25
C GLY A 159 -5.67 2.56 -15.77
N ARG A 160 -4.50 2.10 -16.19
CA ARG A 160 -4.29 0.66 -16.42
C ARG A 160 -4.33 -0.10 -15.10
N VAL A 161 -4.82 -1.34 -15.14
CA VAL A 161 -4.72 -2.29 -14.02
C VAL A 161 -3.77 -3.39 -14.43
N GLN A 162 -2.77 -3.66 -13.62
CA GLN A 162 -1.73 -4.65 -13.92
C GLN A 162 -1.62 -5.68 -12.80
N ALA A 163 -1.40 -6.93 -13.22
CA ALA A 163 -1.00 -8.03 -12.35
C ALA A 163 0.44 -8.43 -12.64
N TRP A 164 1.19 -8.75 -11.58
CA TRP A 164 2.53 -9.33 -11.67
C TRP A 164 2.54 -10.67 -10.95
N GLN A 165 3.31 -11.63 -11.47
CA GLN A 165 3.61 -12.86 -10.75
C GLN A 165 4.33 -12.52 -9.44
N ARG A 166 3.81 -12.97 -8.31
CA ARG A 166 4.39 -12.63 -6.99
C ARG A 166 5.84 -13.12 -6.83
N THR A 167 6.17 -14.24 -7.44
CA THR A 167 7.49 -14.86 -7.30
C THR A 167 8.56 -14.25 -8.20
N SER A 168 8.20 -13.80 -9.42
CA SER A 168 9.17 -13.37 -10.45
C SER A 168 9.02 -11.91 -10.87
N GLY A 169 7.87 -11.28 -10.58
CA GLY A 169 7.55 -9.95 -11.08
C GLY A 169 7.28 -9.90 -12.59
N GLU A 170 7.11 -11.04 -13.23
CA GLU A 170 6.68 -11.10 -14.62
C GLU A 170 5.23 -10.63 -14.75
N SER A 171 4.89 -10.05 -15.92
CA SER A 171 3.52 -9.62 -16.20
C SER A 171 2.60 -10.83 -16.24
N GLY A 172 1.56 -10.84 -15.39
CA GLY A 172 0.48 -11.80 -15.46
C GLY A 172 -0.55 -11.37 -16.50
N TRP A 173 -1.14 -10.21 -16.31
CA TRP A 173 -2.08 -9.58 -17.26
C TRP A 173 -2.08 -8.06 -17.11
N LEU A 174 -2.57 -7.38 -18.13
CA LEU A 174 -2.71 -5.92 -18.20
C LEU A 174 -4.07 -5.56 -18.78
N VAL A 175 -4.81 -4.69 -18.11
CA VAL A 175 -6.07 -4.13 -18.55
C VAL A 175 -5.91 -2.65 -18.80
N ASP A 176 -6.26 -2.17 -20.00
CA ASP A 176 -6.13 -0.76 -20.39
C ASP A 176 -7.46 -0.05 -20.67
N ARG A 177 -8.59 -0.78 -20.68
CA ARG A 177 -9.93 -0.22 -20.95
C ARG A 177 -10.43 0.76 -19.86
N LEU A 178 -9.78 0.79 -18.69
CA LEU A 178 -10.10 1.70 -17.60
C LEU A 178 -9.21 2.95 -17.56
N LYS A 179 -8.48 3.23 -18.65
CA LYS A 179 -7.64 4.42 -18.75
C LYS A 179 -8.41 5.70 -18.45
N TYR A 180 -7.72 6.63 -17.78
CA TYR A 180 -8.19 7.96 -17.39
C TYR A 180 -9.38 8.01 -16.42
N ARG A 181 -9.68 6.88 -15.75
CA ARG A 181 -10.77 6.82 -14.78
C ARG A 181 -10.38 7.21 -13.35
N GLY A 182 -9.10 7.47 -13.06
CA GLY A 182 -8.66 7.82 -11.71
C GLY A 182 -8.93 6.70 -10.72
N LEU A 183 -8.29 5.55 -10.94
CA LEU A 183 -8.55 4.33 -10.18
C LEU A 183 -7.94 4.37 -8.77
N THR A 184 -8.64 3.76 -7.82
CA THR A 184 -8.12 3.50 -6.47
C THR A 184 -7.08 2.37 -6.48
N ALA A 185 -6.39 2.15 -5.34
CA ALA A 185 -5.69 0.90 -5.13
C ALA A 185 -6.67 -0.29 -5.22
N PRO A 186 -6.22 -1.45 -5.76
CA PRO A 186 -7.08 -2.62 -5.92
C PRO A 186 -7.30 -3.34 -4.58
N LEU A 187 -8.39 -4.12 -4.52
CA LEU A 187 -8.63 -5.12 -3.50
C LEU A 187 -8.89 -6.47 -4.19
N ALA A 188 -8.04 -7.46 -3.95
CA ALA A 188 -8.32 -8.83 -4.38
C ALA A 188 -9.16 -9.56 -3.34
N VAL A 189 -10.29 -10.12 -3.74
CA VAL A 189 -11.21 -10.87 -2.89
C VAL A 189 -11.86 -12.01 -3.68
N GLY A 190 -11.78 -13.22 -3.17
CA GLY A 190 -12.29 -14.38 -3.89
C GLY A 190 -11.69 -14.50 -5.31
N ARG A 191 -12.54 -14.48 -6.33
CA ARG A 191 -12.15 -14.58 -7.75
C ARG A 191 -12.00 -13.24 -8.45
N VAL A 192 -12.18 -12.13 -7.71
CA VAL A 192 -12.20 -10.79 -8.33
C VAL A 192 -11.11 -9.87 -7.76
N VAL A 193 -10.78 -8.87 -8.55
CA VAL A 193 -10.03 -7.67 -8.17
C VAL A 193 -10.99 -6.49 -8.29
N ALA A 194 -11.31 -5.86 -7.17
CA ALA A 194 -12.17 -4.69 -7.12
C ALA A 194 -11.34 -3.41 -7.18
N VAL A 195 -11.75 -2.46 -8.04
CA VAL A 195 -11.18 -1.10 -8.11
C VAL A 195 -12.32 -0.09 -8.20
N GLY A 196 -12.23 1.00 -7.43
CA GLY A 196 -13.12 2.15 -7.53
C GLY A 196 -12.60 3.17 -8.53
N ASP A 197 -13.49 4.01 -9.08
CA ASP A 197 -13.11 5.07 -10.01
C ASP A 197 -13.62 6.46 -9.61
N SER A 198 -13.20 7.47 -10.36
CA SER A 198 -13.56 8.88 -10.12
C SER A 198 -15.02 9.22 -10.45
N LEU A 199 -15.77 8.30 -11.06
CA LEU A 199 -17.19 8.43 -11.41
C LEU A 199 -18.10 7.65 -10.44
N GLY A 200 -17.56 7.11 -9.35
CA GLY A 200 -18.32 6.35 -8.35
C GLY A 200 -18.68 4.93 -8.81
N LEU A 201 -17.94 4.38 -9.74
CA LEU A 201 -18.10 3.00 -10.16
C LEU A 201 -17.09 2.09 -9.47
N VAL A 202 -17.52 0.89 -9.12
CA VAL A 202 -16.66 -0.20 -8.66
C VAL A 202 -16.61 -1.25 -9.77
N HIS A 203 -15.44 -1.44 -10.35
CA HIS A 203 -15.18 -2.46 -11.37
C HIS A 203 -14.70 -3.75 -10.69
N LEU A 204 -15.32 -4.87 -10.99
CA LEU A 204 -14.89 -6.19 -10.57
C LEU A 204 -14.28 -6.90 -11.77
N LEU A 205 -12.96 -7.10 -11.70
CA LEU A 205 -12.18 -7.76 -12.73
C LEU A 205 -11.88 -9.20 -12.31
N SER A 206 -11.84 -10.12 -13.26
CA SER A 206 -11.36 -11.48 -13.02
C SER A 206 -9.90 -11.44 -12.50
N ARG A 207 -9.65 -12.13 -11.42
CA ARG A 207 -8.31 -12.23 -10.84
C ARG A 207 -7.34 -12.98 -11.76
N GLU A 208 -7.84 -13.87 -12.62
CA GLU A 208 -7.00 -14.72 -13.47
C GLU A 208 -6.47 -14.01 -14.70
N ASP A 209 -7.33 -13.22 -15.38
CA ASP A 209 -7.03 -12.65 -16.69
C ASP A 209 -7.37 -11.15 -16.83
N GLY A 210 -7.94 -10.53 -15.77
CA GLY A 210 -8.34 -9.13 -15.77
C GLY A 210 -9.60 -8.83 -16.58
N SER A 211 -10.33 -9.83 -17.10
CA SER A 211 -11.60 -9.62 -17.80
C SER A 211 -12.62 -8.98 -16.86
N GLU A 212 -13.47 -8.09 -17.40
CA GLU A 212 -14.53 -7.46 -16.60
C GLU A 212 -15.63 -8.47 -16.30
N MET A 213 -15.88 -8.71 -15.02
CA MET A 213 -16.95 -9.61 -14.59
C MET A 213 -18.26 -8.85 -14.36
N THR A 214 -18.18 -7.72 -13.66
CA THR A 214 -19.33 -6.87 -13.40
C THR A 214 -18.89 -5.48 -12.93
N ARG A 215 -19.85 -4.56 -12.87
CA ARG A 215 -19.65 -3.20 -12.40
C ARG A 215 -20.81 -2.78 -11.52
N MET A 216 -20.49 -2.15 -10.38
CA MET A 216 -21.47 -1.64 -9.43
C MET A 216 -21.40 -0.11 -9.37
N THR A 217 -22.55 0.52 -9.15
CA THR A 217 -22.65 1.98 -9.08
C THR A 217 -22.90 2.42 -7.64
N ALA A 218 -22.13 3.41 -7.16
CA ALA A 218 -22.40 4.11 -5.91
C ALA A 218 -23.29 5.35 -6.18
N ASP A 219 -22.91 6.52 -5.70
CA ASP A 219 -23.69 7.76 -5.83
C ASP A 219 -23.24 8.69 -6.97
N GLY A 220 -22.34 8.22 -7.84
CA GLY A 220 -21.79 9.02 -8.94
C GLY A 220 -20.63 9.95 -8.53
N SER A 221 -20.31 10.06 -7.25
CA SER A 221 -19.14 10.81 -6.78
C SER A 221 -17.92 9.91 -6.65
N ALA A 222 -16.72 10.49 -6.76
CA ALA A 222 -15.47 9.74 -6.83
C ALA A 222 -15.24 8.82 -5.63
N ILE A 223 -14.77 7.60 -5.89
CA ILE A 223 -14.21 6.71 -4.88
C ILE A 223 -12.70 7.02 -4.81
N LEU A 224 -12.23 7.49 -3.67
CA LEU A 224 -10.85 7.99 -3.51
C LEU A 224 -9.93 7.03 -2.74
N VAL A 225 -10.52 6.08 -2.02
CA VAL A 225 -9.80 5.10 -1.20
C VAL A 225 -10.08 3.69 -1.70
N ALA A 226 -9.14 2.79 -1.47
CA ALA A 226 -9.31 1.39 -1.85
C ALA A 226 -10.59 0.81 -1.25
N PRO A 227 -11.34 -0.04 -1.99
CA PRO A 227 -12.38 -0.86 -1.40
C PRO A 227 -11.84 -1.68 -0.24
N VAL A 228 -12.68 -1.97 0.74
CA VAL A 228 -12.32 -2.83 1.88
C VAL A 228 -13.33 -3.97 2.02
N LEU A 229 -12.89 -5.05 2.65
CA LEU A 229 -13.77 -6.15 3.02
C LEU A 229 -14.17 -6.00 4.49
N ALA A 230 -15.48 -5.94 4.76
CA ALA A 230 -16.06 -5.94 6.11
C ALA A 230 -16.92 -7.19 6.27
N GLY A 231 -16.36 -8.22 6.93
CA GLY A 231 -16.94 -9.56 6.91
C GLY A 231 -16.94 -10.12 5.48
N ASP A 232 -18.11 -10.39 4.94
CA ASP A 232 -18.36 -10.86 3.56
C ASP A 232 -18.75 -9.72 2.59
N ALA A 233 -18.89 -8.49 3.09
CA ALA A 233 -19.32 -7.35 2.29
C ALA A 233 -18.12 -6.57 1.73
N LEU A 234 -18.15 -6.29 0.43
CA LEU A 234 -17.27 -5.30 -0.22
C LEU A 234 -17.82 -3.90 0.10
N VAL A 235 -17.01 -3.07 0.71
CA VAL A 235 -17.41 -1.72 1.15
C VAL A 235 -16.55 -0.67 0.46
N VAL A 236 -17.19 0.40 -0.01
CA VAL A 236 -16.54 1.59 -0.54
C VAL A 236 -17.10 2.85 0.11
N GLN A 237 -16.27 3.89 0.14
CA GLN A 237 -16.69 5.24 0.55
C GLN A 237 -16.49 6.20 -0.63
N THR A 238 -17.48 7.03 -0.87
CA THR A 238 -17.43 8.06 -1.91
C THR A 238 -17.01 9.42 -1.36
N ARG A 239 -16.61 10.33 -2.24
CA ARG A 239 -16.22 11.70 -1.89
C ARG A 239 -17.33 12.46 -1.16
N ASN A 240 -18.59 12.21 -1.50
CA ASN A 240 -19.74 12.86 -0.86
C ASN A 240 -20.07 12.27 0.53
N GLY A 241 -19.29 11.30 1.02
CA GLY A 241 -19.47 10.65 2.32
C GLY A 241 -20.43 9.47 2.30
N GLY A 242 -20.94 9.06 1.13
CA GLY A 242 -21.73 7.84 0.97
C GLY A 242 -20.89 6.60 1.28
N VAL A 243 -21.49 5.64 2.01
CA VAL A 243 -20.90 4.32 2.27
C VAL A 243 -21.79 3.26 1.64
N PHE A 244 -21.24 2.49 0.73
CA PHE A 244 -21.94 1.46 -0.03
C PHE A 244 -21.33 0.10 0.26
N ALA A 245 -22.20 -0.91 0.43
CA ALA A 245 -21.78 -2.27 0.73
C ALA A 245 -22.53 -3.27 -0.17
N TRP A 246 -21.79 -4.21 -0.75
CA TRP A 246 -22.35 -5.30 -1.55
C TRP A 246 -21.85 -6.64 -1.04
N ARG A 247 -22.75 -7.62 -0.98
CA ARG A 247 -22.40 -9.01 -0.68
C ARG A 247 -22.46 -9.84 -1.95
N PRO A 248 -21.50 -10.74 -2.18
CA PRO A 248 -21.64 -11.73 -3.25
C PRO A 248 -22.87 -12.59 -2.97
N GLN A 249 -23.66 -12.83 -4.02
CA GLN A 249 -24.74 -13.81 -4.00
C GLN A 249 -24.19 -15.19 -4.33
#